data_556711781448462eafb3359263ee9621
#
_entry.id   556711781448462eafb3359263ee9621
#
_cell.length_a   1.000
_cell.length_b   1.000
_cell.length_c   1.000
_cell.angle_alpha   90.00
_cell.angle_beta   90.00
_cell.angle_gamma   90.00
#
_symmetry.space_group_name_H-M   'P 1'
#
loop_
_entity.id
_entity.type
_entity.pdbx_description
1 polymer ?
#
loop_
_entity_poly.entity_id
_entity_poly.type
_entity_poly.pdbx_seq_one_letter_code
_entity_poly.pdbx_strand_id
1 'polypeptide(L)'
;MNTTAWPLDIAYDPAAKILTVKFDDGKQFALPAEYLRVESPSAEVQGHHPSERQFVPGCRHVGITAIEPVGNYAVRLTFDDRHDTGLFSWARLHELGREQDERWAKYLAGLAERGLSRDPR
;
A
#
# COMPACT_ATOMS: atom_id res chain seq x y z
N MET A 1 17.09 -3.83 -18.44
CA MET A 1 16.78 -4.44 -18.06
C MET A 1 16.19 -4.47 -16.99
N ASN A 2 15.41 -4.54 -16.70
CA ASN A 2 14.91 -4.52 -15.68
C ASN A 2 14.49 -5.64 -15.15
N THR A 3 15.06 -6.16 -14.42
CA THR A 3 14.74 -7.28 -13.74
C THR A 3 13.89 -6.94 -12.62
N THR A 4 12.75 -7.45 -12.55
CA THR A 4 11.87 -7.29 -11.42
C THR A 4 12.30 -8.27 -10.35
N ALA A 5 12.49 -7.75 -9.15
CA ALA A 5 12.82 -8.61 -8.03
C ALA A 5 11.63 -9.50 -7.69
N TRP A 6 11.90 -10.76 -7.33
CA TRP A 6 10.87 -11.70 -6.94
C TRP A 6 10.71 -11.71 -5.42
N PRO A 7 9.51 -11.82 -4.94
CA PRO A 7 9.31 -11.96 -3.50
C PRO A 7 9.70 -13.38 -3.05
N LEU A 8 10.50 -13.43 -2.01
CA LEU A 8 10.88 -14.70 -1.42
C LEU A 8 9.97 -15.05 -0.25
N ASP A 9 9.43 -14.04 0.42
CA ASP A 9 8.61 -14.25 1.59
C ASP A 9 7.70 -13.06 1.79
N ILE A 10 6.47 -13.33 2.19
CA ILE A 10 5.50 -12.30 2.52
C ILE A 10 4.85 -12.69 3.83
N ALA A 11 4.92 -11.81 4.81
CA ALA A 11 4.35 -12.07 6.13
C ALA A 11 3.60 -10.85 6.63
N TYR A 12 2.43 -11.06 7.20
CA TYR A 12 1.64 -9.98 7.74
C TYR A 12 1.53 -10.13 9.25
N ASP A 13 1.82 -9.06 9.97
CA ASP A 13 1.69 -9.02 11.42
C ASP A 13 0.39 -8.27 11.73
N PRO A 14 -0.66 -8.97 12.15
CA PRO A 14 -1.94 -8.30 12.40
C PRO A 14 -1.91 -7.38 13.61
N ALA A 15 -1.04 -7.64 14.57
CA ALA A 15 -0.94 -6.77 15.73
C ALA A 15 -0.31 -5.43 15.37
N ALA A 16 0.76 -5.47 14.60
CA ALA A 16 1.43 -4.25 14.16
C ALA A 16 0.81 -3.69 12.89
N LYS A 17 0.02 -4.49 12.17
CA LYS A 17 -0.60 -4.12 10.90
C LYS A 17 0.46 -3.75 9.87
N ILE A 18 1.48 -4.59 9.79
CA ILE A 18 2.60 -4.39 8.87
C ILE A 18 2.78 -5.62 8.01
N LEU A 19 2.85 -5.41 6.70
CA LEU A 19 3.17 -6.45 5.74
C LEU A 19 4.65 -6.37 5.42
N THR A 20 5.38 -7.43 5.69
CA THR A 20 6.80 -7.48 5.38
C THR A 20 7.00 -8.33 4.14
N VAL A 21 7.71 -7.80 3.16
CA VAL A 21 7.99 -8.50 1.91
C VAL A 21 9.49 -8.55 1.72
N LYS A 22 10.01 -9.75 1.52
CA LYS A 22 11.42 -9.96 1.30
C LYS A 22 11.63 -10.36 -0.14
N PHE A 23 12.55 -9.70 -0.82
CA PHE A 23 12.81 -9.93 -2.24
C PHE A 23 14.14 -10.63 -2.46
N ASP A 24 14.27 -11.24 -3.64
CA ASP A 24 15.46 -12.00 -3.97
C ASP A 24 16.68 -11.12 -4.28
N ASP A 25 16.49 -9.81 -4.34
CA ASP A 25 17.62 -8.89 -4.51
C ASP A 25 18.22 -8.48 -3.15
N GLY A 26 17.79 -9.14 -2.08
CA GLY A 26 18.30 -8.85 -0.75
C GLY A 26 17.57 -7.75 -0.02
N LYS A 27 16.61 -7.11 -0.66
CA LYS A 27 15.86 -6.04 -0.01
C LYS A 27 14.65 -6.59 0.73
N GLN A 28 14.34 -5.96 1.84
CA GLN A 28 13.18 -6.33 2.63
C GLN A 28 12.49 -5.05 3.07
N PHE A 29 11.18 -5.01 2.91
CA PHE A 29 10.41 -3.81 3.23
C PHE A 29 9.31 -4.15 4.21
N ALA A 30 9.14 -3.29 5.21
CA ALA A 30 8.03 -3.38 6.16
C ALA A 30 7.03 -2.31 5.75
N LEU A 31 5.88 -2.72 5.25
CA LEU A 31 4.92 -1.83 4.65
C LEU A 31 3.67 -1.77 5.53
N PRO A 32 3.39 -0.64 6.19
CA PRO A 32 2.18 -0.54 6.99
C PRO A 32 0.93 -0.70 6.14
N ALA A 33 -0.08 -1.33 6.70
CA ALA A 33 -1.34 -1.52 5.98
C ALA A 33 -1.94 -0.18 5.57
N GLU A 34 -1.83 0.82 6.43
CA GLU A 34 -2.32 2.16 6.10
C GLU A 34 -1.65 2.70 4.84
N TYR A 35 -0.34 2.55 4.76
CA TYR A 35 0.41 3.01 3.59
C TYR A 35 -0.06 2.29 2.33
N LEU A 36 -0.21 0.97 2.41
CA LEU A 36 -0.69 0.19 1.26
C LEU A 36 -2.11 0.59 0.86
N ARG A 37 -2.95 0.86 1.85
CA ARG A 37 -4.32 1.26 1.57
C ARG A 37 -4.37 2.59 0.80
N VAL A 38 -3.60 3.58 1.23
CA VAL A 38 -3.62 4.88 0.56
C VAL A 38 -2.93 4.84 -0.79
N GLU A 39 -2.06 3.86 -1.02
CA GLU A 39 -1.40 3.71 -2.31
C GLU A 39 -2.09 2.66 -3.17
N SER A 40 -3.23 2.16 -2.72
CA SER A 40 -3.93 1.11 -3.44
C SER A 40 -4.37 1.61 -4.83
N PRO A 41 -4.22 0.79 -5.84
CA PRO A 41 -4.66 1.16 -7.18
C PRO A 41 -6.15 0.97 -7.42
N SER A 42 -6.95 0.86 -6.37
CA SER A 42 -8.38 0.67 -6.56
C SER A 42 -8.97 1.87 -7.29
N ALA A 43 -9.99 1.61 -8.05
CA ALA A 43 -10.52 2.55 -9.02
C ALA A 43 -10.96 3.87 -8.41
N GLU A 44 -11.55 3.81 -7.26
CA GLU A 44 -12.09 5.04 -6.67
C GLU A 44 -10.99 5.99 -6.23
N VAL A 45 -9.79 5.48 -6.07
CA VAL A 45 -8.66 6.32 -5.68
C VAL A 45 -7.98 6.92 -6.88
N GLN A 46 -8.22 6.34 -8.04
CA GLN A 46 -7.49 6.76 -9.24
C GLN A 46 -7.82 8.17 -9.67
N GLY A 47 -9.04 8.59 -9.47
CA GLY A 47 -9.44 9.87 -9.98
C GLY A 47 -9.41 9.89 -11.50
N HIS A 48 -9.88 10.98 -12.06
CA HIS A 48 -9.92 11.11 -13.49
C HIS A 48 -8.72 11.86 -14.03
N HIS A 49 -8.04 12.56 -13.17
CA HIS A 49 -6.84 13.29 -13.53
C HIS A 49 -5.76 12.99 -12.53
N PRO A 50 -4.52 12.88 -12.95
CA PRO A 50 -3.44 12.71 -11.98
C PRO A 50 -3.37 13.84 -10.97
N SER A 51 -3.71 15.06 -11.39
CA SER A 51 -3.68 16.20 -10.49
C SER A 51 -4.82 16.18 -9.49
N GLU A 52 -5.81 15.33 -9.72
CA GLU A 52 -6.95 15.22 -8.83
C GLU A 52 -6.88 13.98 -7.98
N ARG A 53 -5.71 13.42 -7.84
CA ARG A 53 -5.55 12.25 -7.00
C ARG A 53 -6.09 12.53 -5.61
N GLN A 54 -6.90 11.61 -5.12
CA GLN A 54 -7.50 11.77 -3.82
C GLN A 54 -6.59 11.25 -2.73
N PHE A 55 -6.59 11.95 -1.60
CA PHE A 55 -5.89 11.49 -0.43
C PHE A 55 -6.92 10.86 0.50
N VAL A 56 -6.73 9.60 0.81
CA VAL A 56 -7.70 8.81 1.54
C VAL A 56 -7.52 9.03 3.04
N PRO A 57 -8.46 9.70 3.70
CA PRO A 57 -8.33 9.95 5.14
C PRO A 57 -8.87 8.79 5.95
N GLY A 58 -8.60 8.82 7.24
CA GLY A 58 -9.26 7.90 8.16
C GLY A 58 -8.77 6.48 8.13
N CYS A 59 -7.56 6.23 7.63
CA CYS A 59 -7.06 4.87 7.48
C CYS A 59 -6.06 4.45 8.55
N ARG A 60 -5.91 5.24 9.60
CA ARG A 60 -4.88 4.95 10.61
C ARG A 60 -4.95 3.53 11.15
N HIS A 61 -6.15 3.00 11.33
CA HIS A 61 -6.32 1.69 11.96
C HIS A 61 -6.68 0.58 10.96
N VAL A 62 -6.52 0.84 9.68
CA VAL A 62 -6.87 -0.17 8.69
C VAL A 62 -5.94 -1.36 8.80
N GLY A 63 -6.48 -2.55 8.61
CA GLY A 63 -5.71 -3.78 8.60
C GLY A 63 -6.00 -4.55 7.33
N ILE A 64 -5.25 -5.64 7.14
CA ILE A 64 -5.41 -6.51 5.99
C ILE A 64 -6.08 -7.79 6.46
N THR A 65 -7.19 -8.14 5.82
CA THR A 65 -7.97 -9.33 6.21
C THR A 65 -7.72 -10.52 5.31
N ALA A 66 -7.21 -10.30 4.10
CA ALA A 66 -6.93 -11.40 3.19
C ALA A 66 -5.77 -11.04 2.28
N ILE A 67 -4.95 -12.02 1.97
CA ILE A 67 -3.81 -11.87 1.07
C ILE A 67 -3.90 -13.04 0.10
N GLU A 68 -4.11 -12.75 -1.19
CA GLU A 68 -4.31 -13.79 -2.18
C GLU A 68 -3.37 -13.61 -3.36
N PRO A 69 -2.61 -14.62 -3.73
CA PRO A 69 -1.78 -14.48 -4.92
C PRO A 69 -2.66 -14.41 -6.17
N VAL A 70 -2.21 -13.64 -7.14
CA VAL A 70 -2.91 -13.49 -8.42
C VAL A 70 -1.90 -13.81 -9.50
N GLY A 71 -2.09 -14.96 -10.15
CA GLY A 71 -1.10 -15.43 -11.08
C GLY A 71 0.23 -15.59 -10.38
N ASN A 72 1.30 -15.28 -11.07
CA ASN A 72 2.62 -15.30 -10.47
C ASN A 72 3.28 -13.93 -10.50
N TYR A 73 2.46 -12.87 -10.58
CA TYR A 73 3.01 -11.53 -10.72
C TYR A 73 2.48 -10.53 -9.69
N ALA A 74 1.49 -10.91 -8.88
CA ALA A 74 0.84 -9.94 -8.02
C ALA A 74 0.19 -10.61 -6.82
N VAL A 75 -0.25 -9.79 -5.88
CA VAL A 75 -1.01 -10.23 -4.73
C VAL A 75 -2.21 -9.30 -4.59
N ARG A 76 -3.35 -9.86 -4.21
CA ARG A 76 -4.52 -9.06 -3.90
C ARG A 76 -4.62 -8.94 -2.40
N LEU A 77 -4.70 -7.72 -1.91
CA LEU A 77 -4.86 -7.45 -0.49
C LEU A 77 -6.26 -6.95 -0.25
N THR A 78 -6.94 -7.52 0.74
CA THR A 78 -8.26 -7.06 1.14
C THR A 78 -8.10 -6.32 2.46
N PHE A 79 -8.58 -5.08 2.48
CA PHE A 79 -8.47 -4.24 3.67
C PHE A 79 -9.77 -4.32 4.46
N ASP A 80 -9.70 -4.05 5.74
CA ASP A 80 -10.87 -4.19 6.60
C ASP A 80 -11.77 -2.96 6.62
N ASP A 81 -11.41 -1.92 5.86
CA ASP A 81 -12.23 -0.73 5.79
C ASP A 81 -13.10 -0.80 4.54
N ARG A 82 -14.33 -1.22 4.69
CA ARG A 82 -15.30 -1.28 3.61
C ARG A 82 -15.00 -2.33 2.55
N HIS A 83 -14.21 -3.30 2.91
CA HIS A 83 -13.91 -4.42 2.00
C HIS A 83 -13.21 -4.01 0.72
N ASP A 84 -12.49 -2.91 0.74
CA ASP A 84 -11.74 -2.51 -0.42
C ASP A 84 -10.59 -3.46 -0.67
N THR A 85 -10.33 -3.75 -1.92
CA THR A 85 -9.22 -4.60 -2.30
C THR A 85 -8.27 -3.83 -3.20
N GLY A 86 -7.00 -4.19 -3.14
CA GLY A 86 -6.01 -3.62 -4.03
C GLY A 86 -5.14 -4.71 -4.62
N LEU A 87 -4.84 -4.60 -5.89
CA LEU A 87 -3.96 -5.52 -6.57
C LEU A 87 -2.59 -4.90 -6.64
N PHE A 88 -1.59 -5.57 -6.06
CA PHE A 88 -0.23 -5.06 -6.01
C PHE A 88 0.69 -6.04 -6.72
N SER A 89 1.28 -5.61 -7.83
CA SER A 89 2.29 -6.42 -8.48
C SER A 89 3.56 -6.43 -7.63
N TRP A 90 4.43 -7.43 -7.87
CA TRP A 90 5.70 -7.48 -7.14
C TRP A 90 6.51 -6.22 -7.41
N ALA A 91 6.50 -5.74 -8.63
CA ALA A 91 7.21 -4.53 -8.98
C ALA A 91 6.65 -3.32 -8.22
N ARG A 92 5.32 -3.26 -8.08
CA ARG A 92 4.69 -2.16 -7.38
C ARG A 92 5.05 -2.18 -5.89
N LEU A 93 5.03 -3.37 -5.28
CA LEU A 93 5.40 -3.48 -3.87
C LEU A 93 6.85 -3.06 -3.65
N HIS A 94 7.73 -3.45 -4.56
CA HIS A 94 9.13 -3.07 -4.46
C HIS A 94 9.29 -1.56 -4.60
N GLU A 95 8.58 -0.97 -5.54
CA GLU A 95 8.60 0.47 -5.74
C GLU A 95 8.10 1.21 -4.50
N LEU A 96 7.00 0.75 -3.94
CA LEU A 96 6.45 1.37 -2.74
C LEU A 96 7.41 1.25 -1.57
N GLY A 97 8.11 0.14 -1.46
CA GLY A 97 9.10 -0.04 -0.41
C GLY A 97 10.26 0.92 -0.55
N ARG A 98 10.78 1.07 -1.78
CA ARG A 98 11.91 1.97 -2.00
C ARG A 98 11.55 3.43 -1.79
N GLU A 99 10.30 3.80 -2.06
CA GLU A 99 9.88 5.19 -2.01
C GLU A 99 9.02 5.50 -0.80
N GLN A 100 9.03 4.63 0.20
CA GLN A 100 8.11 4.74 1.32
C GLN A 100 8.21 6.06 2.06
N ASP A 101 9.41 6.48 2.40
CA ASP A 101 9.58 7.72 3.18
C ASP A 101 9.07 8.93 2.40
N GLU A 102 9.41 9.00 1.14
CA GLU A 102 9.01 10.12 0.31
C GLU A 102 7.50 10.13 0.08
N ARG A 103 6.94 8.99 -0.24
CA ARG A 103 5.50 8.90 -0.49
C ARG A 103 4.69 9.17 0.77
N TRP A 104 5.18 8.69 1.89
CA TRP A 104 4.48 8.92 3.16
C TRP A 104 4.48 10.39 3.52
N ALA A 105 5.62 11.06 3.33
CA ALA A 105 5.71 12.48 3.62
C ALA A 105 4.75 13.28 2.74
N LYS A 106 4.65 12.92 1.47
CA LYS A 106 3.71 13.59 0.56
C LYS A 106 2.27 13.36 0.97
N TYR A 107 1.96 12.14 1.43
CA TYR A 107 0.62 11.82 1.86
C TYR A 107 0.24 12.68 3.09
N LEU A 108 1.12 12.75 4.07
CA LEU A 108 0.85 13.54 5.26
C LEU A 108 0.68 15.03 4.93
N ALA A 109 1.53 15.54 4.05
CA ALA A 109 1.42 16.93 3.64
C ALA A 109 0.11 17.19 2.90
N GLY A 110 -0.31 16.26 2.06
CA GLY A 110 -1.55 16.39 1.33
C GLY A 110 -2.77 16.40 2.24
N LEU A 111 -2.76 15.57 3.28
CA LEU A 111 -3.84 15.57 4.24
C LEU A 111 -3.91 16.91 4.98
N ALA A 112 -2.75 17.41 5.39
CA ALA A 112 -2.70 18.67 6.13
C ALA A 112 -3.23 19.83 5.28
N GLU A 113 -2.85 19.85 4.01
CA GLU A 113 -3.32 20.91 3.12
C GLU A 113 -4.82 20.91 2.94
N ARG A 114 -5.44 19.74 3.06
CA ARG A 114 -6.87 19.59 2.85
C ARG A 114 -7.66 19.55 4.14
N GLY A 115 -7.01 19.73 5.27
CA GLY A 115 -7.68 19.67 6.57
C GLY A 115 -8.19 18.28 6.89
N LEU A 116 -7.57 17.25 6.33
CA LEU A 116 -7.95 15.87 6.58
C LEU A 116 -7.03 15.24 7.60
N SER A 117 -7.43 14.09 8.11
CA SER A 117 -6.69 13.41 9.15
C SER A 117 -6.59 11.92 8.84
N ARG A 118 -5.56 11.27 9.35
CA ARG A 118 -5.42 9.82 9.30
C ARG A 118 -6.44 9.15 10.23
N ASP A 119 -6.92 9.86 11.22
CA ASP A 119 -7.83 9.27 12.20
C ASP A 119 -9.23 9.13 11.62
N PRO A 120 -9.90 8.00 11.87
CA PRO A 120 -11.27 7.82 11.42
C PRO A 120 -12.18 8.78 12.17
N ARG A 121 -13.25 9.14 11.52
CA ARG A 121 -14.22 10.01 12.15
C ARG A 121 -15.34 9.25 12.78
#